data_c71f42fbc241f31c18172f7cc3eb261c
#
_entry.id   c71f42fbc241f31c18172f7cc3eb261c
#
_cell.length_a   1.000
_cell.length_b   1.000
_cell.length_c   1.000
_cell.angle_alpha   90.00
_cell.angle_beta   90.00
_cell.angle_gamma   90.00
#
_symmetry.space_group_name_H-M   'P 1'
#
loop_
_entity.id
_entity.type
_entity.pdbx_description
1 polymer ?
#
loop_
_entity_poly.entity_id
_entity_poly.type
_entity_poly.pdbx_seq_one_letter_code
_entity_poly.pdbx_strand_id
1 'polypeptide(L)'
;MIAIVDYGAGNIFSVKNALDYLGLPGELTCDPELITKADAIILPGVGAFPTAMDMLREKNLVEVLQREAKRKPFLGICLGMQLIFETGYEFQTCKGLGLIPGTVEKIEAPGLTIPHMGWNALEMHNPCPILENIPPSSYVYFVHSYQAKTAPAYLAATVTYGDAVIPAMVYDGKTVYGSQFHPEKSGEVGLQILRNFGGLLS
;
A
#
# COMPACT_ATOMS: atom_id res chain seq x y z
N MET A 1 0.30 -13.07 -13.76
CA MET A 1 0.97 -13.40 -12.48
C MET A 1 1.29 -12.12 -11.73
N ILE A 2 1.06 -12.08 -10.40
CA ILE A 2 1.33 -10.94 -9.53
C ILE A 2 2.69 -11.14 -8.84
N ALA A 3 3.64 -10.23 -9.02
CA ALA A 3 4.89 -10.25 -8.26
C ALA A 3 4.65 -9.64 -6.88
N ILE A 4 4.86 -10.42 -5.83
CA ILE A 4 4.89 -9.96 -4.43
C ILE A 4 6.36 -9.69 -4.10
N VAL A 5 6.71 -8.43 -3.91
CA VAL A 5 8.11 -8.02 -3.73
C VAL A 5 8.63 -8.45 -2.36
N ASP A 6 9.59 -9.39 -2.36
CA ASP A 6 10.31 -9.86 -1.16
C ASP A 6 11.66 -9.15 -1.05
N TYR A 7 11.67 -8.00 -0.43
CA TYR A 7 12.90 -7.27 -0.17
C TYR A 7 13.48 -7.52 1.24
N GLY A 8 12.87 -8.43 2.01
CA GLY A 8 13.29 -8.79 3.36
C GLY A 8 12.46 -8.15 4.48
N ALA A 9 11.43 -7.37 4.14
CA ALA A 9 10.49 -6.79 5.08
C ALA A 9 9.05 -6.97 4.56
N GLY A 10 8.12 -7.19 5.46
CA GLY A 10 6.70 -7.29 5.13
C GLY A 10 6.04 -8.59 5.59
N ASN A 11 4.72 -8.53 5.67
CA ASN A 11 3.89 -9.71 5.93
C ASN A 11 3.59 -10.44 4.61
N ILE A 12 4.68 -10.80 3.89
CA ILE A 12 4.62 -11.34 2.52
C ILE A 12 3.81 -12.63 2.44
N PHE A 13 3.93 -13.51 3.43
CA PHE A 13 3.21 -14.78 3.46
C PHE A 13 1.70 -14.59 3.64
N SER A 14 1.26 -13.62 4.46
CA SER A 14 -0.17 -13.35 4.60
C SER A 14 -0.78 -12.80 3.30
N VAL A 15 -0.05 -11.95 2.57
CA VAL A 15 -0.48 -11.47 1.26
C VAL A 15 -0.53 -12.64 0.27
N LYS A 16 0.52 -13.47 0.23
CA LYS A 16 0.56 -14.66 -0.63
C LYS A 16 -0.61 -15.61 -0.35
N ASN A 17 -0.86 -15.92 0.93
CA ASN A 17 -1.96 -16.79 1.33
C ASN A 17 -3.33 -16.21 0.95
N ALA A 18 -3.52 -14.89 1.07
CA ALA A 18 -4.76 -14.24 0.62
C ALA A 18 -4.96 -14.36 -0.89
N LEU A 19 -3.89 -14.17 -1.69
CA LEU A 19 -3.96 -14.36 -3.14
C LEU A 19 -4.23 -15.81 -3.51
N ASP A 20 -3.60 -16.79 -2.84
CA ASP A 20 -3.84 -18.21 -3.06
C ASP A 20 -5.28 -18.59 -2.74
N TYR A 21 -5.82 -18.10 -1.62
CA TYR A 21 -7.24 -18.29 -1.26
C TYR A 21 -8.19 -17.77 -2.33
N LEU A 22 -7.82 -16.65 -2.99
CA LEU A 22 -8.59 -16.06 -4.08
C LEU A 22 -8.35 -16.73 -5.44
N GLY A 23 -7.44 -17.70 -5.54
CA GLY A 23 -7.03 -18.30 -6.81
C GLY A 23 -6.25 -17.36 -7.73
N LEU A 24 -5.68 -16.28 -7.18
CA LEU A 24 -4.87 -15.32 -7.93
C LEU A 24 -3.40 -15.78 -7.98
N PRO A 25 -2.77 -15.83 -9.15
CA PRO A 25 -1.41 -16.32 -9.30
C PRO A 25 -0.40 -15.30 -8.76
N GLY A 26 -0.01 -15.42 -7.47
CA GLY A 26 1.00 -14.60 -6.80
C GLY A 26 2.32 -15.34 -6.62
N GLU A 27 3.44 -14.66 -6.85
CA GLU A 27 4.79 -15.21 -6.65
C GLU A 27 5.65 -14.26 -5.81
N LEU A 28 6.31 -14.80 -4.77
CA LEU A 28 7.27 -14.06 -3.95
C LEU A 28 8.58 -13.94 -4.72
N THR A 29 9.06 -12.73 -4.93
CA THR A 29 10.29 -12.51 -5.68
C THR A 29 11.02 -11.23 -5.29
N CYS A 30 12.35 -11.27 -5.33
CA CYS A 30 13.23 -10.10 -5.35
C CYS A 30 14.00 -9.99 -6.68
N ASP A 31 13.66 -10.80 -7.67
CA ASP A 31 14.31 -10.79 -8.98
C ASP A 31 13.72 -9.67 -9.87
N PRO A 32 14.53 -8.67 -10.29
CA PRO A 32 14.09 -7.61 -11.18
C PRO A 32 13.48 -8.09 -12.50
N GLU A 33 13.97 -9.23 -13.03
CA GLU A 33 13.45 -9.78 -14.29
C GLU A 33 12.04 -10.36 -14.09
N LEU A 34 11.80 -11.09 -12.99
CA LEU A 34 10.46 -11.61 -12.67
C LEU A 34 9.48 -10.47 -12.39
N ILE A 35 9.90 -9.42 -11.68
CA ILE A 35 9.08 -8.21 -11.47
C ILE A 35 8.73 -7.56 -12.81
N THR A 36 9.69 -7.49 -13.74
CA THR A 36 9.45 -6.92 -15.08
C THR A 36 8.49 -7.77 -15.91
N LYS A 37 8.53 -9.10 -15.79
CA LYS A 37 7.65 -10.03 -16.53
C LYS A 37 6.25 -10.17 -15.91
N ALA A 38 6.08 -9.80 -14.66
CA ALA A 38 4.80 -9.89 -13.97
C ALA A 38 3.74 -8.94 -14.58
N ASP A 39 2.47 -9.30 -14.47
CA ASP A 39 1.33 -8.49 -14.95
C ASP A 39 0.95 -7.40 -13.95
N ALA A 40 1.23 -7.60 -12.66
CA ALA A 40 1.03 -6.63 -11.59
C ALA A 40 2.07 -6.81 -10.48
N ILE A 41 2.20 -5.80 -9.63
CA ILE A 41 3.14 -5.78 -8.51
C ILE A 41 2.40 -5.47 -7.21
N ILE A 42 2.69 -6.23 -6.16
CA ILE A 42 2.34 -5.87 -4.79
C ILE A 42 3.63 -5.61 -4.02
N LEU A 43 3.73 -4.46 -3.40
CA LEU A 43 4.81 -4.07 -2.49
C LEU A 43 4.27 -4.06 -1.06
N PRO A 44 4.37 -5.16 -0.32
CA PRO A 44 4.04 -5.15 1.11
C PRO A 44 5.17 -4.50 1.90
N GLY A 45 4.89 -4.09 3.13
CA GLY A 45 5.95 -3.60 4.00
C GLY A 45 5.53 -3.51 5.46
N VAL A 46 6.48 -3.77 6.36
CA VAL A 46 6.39 -3.51 7.80
C VAL A 46 7.73 -2.99 8.28
N GLY A 47 7.75 -2.26 9.40
CA GLY A 47 8.97 -1.66 9.96
C GLY A 47 9.09 -0.18 9.61
N ALA A 48 10.31 0.32 9.47
CA ALA A 48 10.60 1.73 9.30
C ALA A 48 10.89 2.11 7.85
N PHE A 49 10.42 3.29 7.45
CA PHE A 49 10.56 3.84 6.09
C PHE A 49 12.02 3.86 5.59
N PRO A 50 13.01 4.42 6.33
CA PRO A 50 14.39 4.45 5.83
C PRO A 50 14.97 3.05 5.64
N THR A 51 14.77 2.16 6.61
CA THR A 51 15.26 0.77 6.56
C THR A 51 14.70 0.03 5.34
N ALA A 52 13.40 0.17 5.07
CA ALA A 52 12.78 -0.46 3.91
C ALA A 52 13.34 0.09 2.59
N MET A 53 13.56 1.41 2.49
CA MET A 53 14.17 2.00 1.30
C MET A 53 15.62 1.55 1.10
N ASP A 54 16.39 1.37 2.18
CA ASP A 54 17.77 0.85 2.09
C ASP A 54 17.77 -0.61 1.61
N MET A 55 16.88 -1.46 2.13
CA MET A 55 16.73 -2.85 1.64
C MET A 55 16.34 -2.91 0.15
N LEU A 56 15.46 -2.01 -0.31
CA LEU A 56 15.11 -1.92 -1.74
C LEU A 56 16.30 -1.47 -2.60
N ARG A 57 17.13 -0.54 -2.10
CA ARG A 57 18.35 -0.09 -2.79
C ARG A 57 19.41 -1.19 -2.85
N GLU A 58 19.66 -1.89 -1.76
CA GLU A 58 20.62 -3.01 -1.68
C GLU A 58 20.27 -4.12 -2.66
N LYS A 59 18.99 -4.37 -2.91
CA LYS A 59 18.50 -5.35 -3.89
C LYS A 59 18.35 -4.80 -5.31
N ASN A 60 18.72 -3.54 -5.56
CA ASN A 60 18.57 -2.85 -6.85
C ASN A 60 17.11 -2.84 -7.37
N LEU A 61 16.12 -2.77 -6.47
CA LEU A 61 14.70 -2.84 -6.82
C LEU A 61 14.07 -1.48 -7.11
N VAL A 62 14.66 -0.36 -6.64
CA VAL A 62 14.05 0.97 -6.74
C VAL A 62 13.73 1.33 -8.20
N GLU A 63 14.70 1.26 -9.09
CA GLU A 63 14.52 1.66 -10.50
C GLU A 63 13.52 0.76 -11.23
N VAL A 64 13.55 -0.55 -11.00
CA VAL A 64 12.60 -1.47 -11.63
C VAL A 64 11.18 -1.21 -11.13
N LEU A 65 10.97 -0.99 -9.83
CA LEU A 65 9.66 -0.67 -9.29
C LEU A 65 9.13 0.67 -9.83
N GLN A 66 9.97 1.71 -9.90
CA GLN A 66 9.60 3.00 -10.47
C GLN A 66 9.23 2.92 -11.96
N ARG A 67 9.93 2.09 -12.71
CA ARG A 67 9.66 1.89 -14.14
C ARG A 67 8.37 1.11 -14.35
N GLU A 68 8.24 -0.02 -13.66
CA GLU A 68 7.13 -0.94 -13.89
C GLU A 68 5.80 -0.41 -13.30
N ALA A 69 5.82 0.36 -12.21
CA ALA A 69 4.63 1.02 -11.66
C ALA A 69 3.93 1.98 -12.65
N LYS A 70 4.65 2.50 -13.65
CA LYS A 70 4.08 3.34 -14.72
C LYS A 70 3.38 2.55 -15.82
N ARG A 71 3.51 1.23 -15.83
CA ARG A 71 3.12 0.36 -16.95
C ARG A 71 2.09 -0.68 -16.58
N LYS A 72 2.00 -1.06 -15.31
CA LYS A 72 1.15 -2.14 -14.83
C LYS A 72 0.60 -1.82 -13.45
N PRO A 73 -0.50 -2.47 -13.01
CA PRO A 73 -1.04 -2.27 -11.67
C PRO A 73 0.00 -2.50 -10.58
N PHE A 74 0.11 -1.54 -9.67
CA PHE A 74 1.03 -1.54 -8.55
C PHE A 74 0.27 -1.24 -7.26
N LEU A 75 0.33 -2.12 -6.27
CA LEU A 75 -0.31 -1.94 -4.97
C LEU A 75 0.72 -1.93 -3.84
N GLY A 76 0.90 -0.78 -3.20
CA GLY A 76 1.62 -0.67 -1.93
C GLY A 76 0.71 -0.98 -0.74
N ILE A 77 1.16 -1.85 0.20
CA ILE A 77 0.39 -2.21 1.40
C ILE A 77 1.12 -1.76 2.66
N CYS A 78 0.45 -0.98 3.51
CA CYS A 78 0.93 -0.43 4.77
C CYS A 78 2.23 0.38 4.58
N LEU A 79 3.38 -0.07 5.04
CA LEU A 79 4.65 0.59 4.76
C LEU A 79 4.91 0.67 3.23
N GLY A 80 4.52 -0.35 2.46
CA GLY A 80 4.60 -0.31 0.99
C GLY A 80 3.82 0.84 0.37
N MET A 81 2.65 1.21 0.93
CA MET A 81 1.95 2.43 0.54
C MET A 81 2.76 3.68 0.89
N GLN A 82 3.39 3.72 2.05
CA GLN A 82 4.19 4.87 2.45
C GLN A 82 5.39 5.07 1.51
N LEU A 83 6.04 3.97 1.10
CA LEU A 83 7.20 4.00 0.21
C LEU A 83 6.89 4.54 -1.19
N ILE A 84 5.63 4.53 -1.66
CA ILE A 84 5.29 5.09 -2.98
C ILE A 84 5.34 6.62 -3.04
N PHE A 85 5.37 7.32 -1.89
CA PHE A 85 5.49 8.77 -1.84
C PHE A 85 6.91 9.27 -2.07
N GLU A 86 7.07 10.60 -2.20
CA GLU A 86 8.36 11.22 -2.52
C GLU A 86 9.34 11.19 -1.35
N THR A 87 8.85 11.44 -0.12
CA THR A 87 9.70 11.63 1.06
C THR A 87 9.04 11.13 2.33
N GLY A 88 9.77 10.39 3.15
CA GLY A 88 9.38 10.02 4.51
C GLY A 88 10.22 10.74 5.56
N TYR A 89 9.60 11.06 6.71
CA TYR A 89 10.24 11.75 7.84
C TYR A 89 10.34 10.88 9.10
N GLU A 90 10.34 9.57 8.94
CA GLU A 90 10.56 8.65 10.04
C GLU A 90 12.05 8.60 10.41
N PHE A 91 12.39 9.00 11.63
CA PHE A 91 13.75 9.12 12.18
C PHE A 91 14.67 10.11 11.42
N GLN A 92 14.61 10.12 10.12
CA GLN A 92 15.40 10.98 9.23
C GLN A 92 14.63 11.27 7.94
N THR A 93 15.04 12.31 7.23
CA THR A 93 14.50 12.56 5.88
C THR A 93 15.02 11.48 4.92
N CYS A 94 14.12 10.75 4.29
CA CYS A 94 14.44 9.68 3.36
C CYS A 94 13.60 9.80 2.08
N LYS A 95 14.25 9.68 0.91
CA LYS A 95 13.55 9.64 -0.38
C LYS A 95 12.86 8.29 -0.56
N GLY A 96 11.58 8.32 -0.94
CA GLY A 96 10.80 7.15 -1.34
C GLY A 96 10.88 6.86 -2.83
N LEU A 97 9.89 6.13 -3.33
CA LEU A 97 9.80 5.76 -4.75
C LEU A 97 9.30 6.92 -5.64
N GLY A 98 8.63 7.93 -5.07
CA GLY A 98 8.15 9.10 -5.81
C GLY A 98 7.13 8.77 -6.90
N LEU A 99 6.26 7.79 -6.67
CA LEU A 99 5.21 7.39 -7.61
C LEU A 99 3.96 8.26 -7.47
N ILE A 100 3.68 8.72 -6.26
CA ILE A 100 2.62 9.69 -5.95
C ILE A 100 3.25 10.89 -5.21
N PRO A 101 2.93 12.15 -5.59
CA PRO A 101 3.41 13.32 -4.88
C PRO A 101 2.93 13.36 -3.43
N GLY A 102 3.83 13.72 -2.52
CA GLY A 102 3.51 13.87 -1.11
C GLY A 102 4.60 13.38 -0.17
N THR A 103 4.28 13.43 1.12
CA THR A 103 5.19 13.07 2.20
C THR A 103 4.58 12.03 3.13
N VAL A 104 5.41 11.41 3.96
CA VAL A 104 4.98 10.51 5.03
C VAL A 104 5.48 11.07 6.36
N GLU A 105 4.53 11.32 7.27
CA GLU A 105 4.76 12.02 8.53
C GLU A 105 4.14 11.24 9.69
N LYS A 106 4.62 11.50 10.91
CA LYS A 106 4.04 10.91 12.11
C LYS A 106 2.58 11.35 12.28
N ILE A 107 1.72 10.42 12.69
CA ILE A 107 0.32 10.74 13.01
C ILE A 107 0.29 11.65 14.22
N GLU A 108 -0.42 12.77 14.09
CA GLU A 108 -0.73 13.68 15.18
C GLU A 108 -2.20 13.47 15.58
N ALA A 109 -2.42 12.77 16.70
CA ALA A 109 -3.75 12.50 17.27
C ALA A 109 -3.70 12.73 18.79
N PRO A 110 -3.78 13.99 19.26
CA PRO A 110 -3.68 14.33 20.68
C PRO A 110 -4.72 13.54 21.52
N GLY A 111 -4.25 12.93 22.60
CA GLY A 111 -5.09 12.14 23.50
C GLY A 111 -5.39 10.71 23.03
N LEU A 112 -4.94 10.31 21.88
CA LEU A 112 -5.06 8.93 21.40
C LEU A 112 -3.72 8.19 21.36
N THR A 113 -3.81 6.87 21.44
CA THR A 113 -2.61 6.01 21.39
C THR A 113 -2.04 5.93 19.98
N ILE A 114 -0.73 6.09 19.84
CA ILE A 114 0.02 5.79 18.62
C ILE A 114 0.94 4.58 18.93
N PRO A 115 0.95 3.53 18.10
CA PRO A 115 0.34 3.42 16.76
C PRO A 115 -1.20 3.41 16.75
N HIS A 116 -1.80 3.98 15.69
CA HIS A 116 -3.18 3.74 15.31
C HIS A 116 -3.32 2.25 15.00
N MET A 117 -4.06 1.53 15.84
CA MET A 117 -4.25 0.08 15.73
C MET A 117 -5.72 -0.25 15.94
N GLY A 118 -6.28 -1.00 15.00
CA GLY A 118 -7.66 -1.48 15.10
C GLY A 118 -8.42 -1.38 13.78
N TRP A 119 -9.74 -1.50 13.92
CA TRP A 119 -10.68 -1.49 12.81
C TRP A 119 -11.35 -0.13 12.70
N ASN A 120 -11.27 0.49 11.51
CA ASN A 120 -11.93 1.77 11.23
C ASN A 120 -12.73 1.68 9.94
N ALA A 121 -13.84 2.44 9.91
CA ALA A 121 -14.73 2.52 8.76
C ALA A 121 -14.14 3.43 7.67
N LEU A 122 -14.13 2.95 6.43
CA LEU A 122 -13.69 3.74 5.26
C LEU A 122 -14.69 4.85 4.92
N GLU A 123 -14.16 6.05 4.71
CA GLU A 123 -14.85 7.19 4.13
C GLU A 123 -14.39 7.35 2.68
N MET A 124 -15.28 7.07 1.71
CA MET A 124 -14.95 7.07 0.29
C MET A 124 -14.93 8.49 -0.28
N HIS A 125 -13.98 8.78 -1.17
CA HIS A 125 -13.81 10.09 -1.80
C HIS A 125 -13.80 9.99 -3.33
N ASN A 126 -12.63 9.71 -3.93
CA ASN A 126 -12.49 9.62 -5.38
C ASN A 126 -12.71 8.19 -5.88
N PRO A 127 -13.23 8.02 -7.11
CA PRO A 127 -13.36 6.70 -7.72
C PRO A 127 -12.02 5.96 -7.77
N CYS A 128 -12.06 4.67 -7.40
CA CYS A 128 -10.88 3.82 -7.39
C CYS A 128 -11.30 2.39 -7.79
N PRO A 129 -10.77 1.84 -8.88
CA PRO A 129 -11.18 0.53 -9.39
C PRO A 129 -11.13 -0.60 -8.35
N ILE A 130 -10.11 -0.60 -7.48
CA ILE A 130 -10.00 -1.66 -6.48
C ILE A 130 -10.95 -1.49 -5.28
N LEU A 131 -11.67 -0.36 -5.19
CA LEU A 131 -12.75 -0.12 -4.23
C LEU A 131 -14.15 -0.36 -4.81
N GLU A 132 -14.27 -0.82 -6.05
CA GLU A 132 -15.56 -1.15 -6.63
C GLU A 132 -16.29 -2.23 -5.82
N ASN A 133 -17.60 -2.04 -5.63
CA ASN A 133 -18.47 -2.92 -4.84
C ASN A 133 -18.07 -3.08 -3.36
N ILE A 134 -17.21 -2.20 -2.84
CA ILE A 134 -16.97 -2.10 -1.40
C ILE A 134 -18.06 -1.20 -0.80
N PRO A 135 -18.87 -1.70 0.14
CA PRO A 135 -19.91 -0.90 0.76
C PRO A 135 -19.32 0.31 1.49
N PRO A 136 -19.97 1.47 1.46
CA PRO A 136 -19.58 2.62 2.29
C PRO A 136 -19.48 2.22 3.78
N SER A 137 -18.57 2.84 4.50
CA SER A 137 -18.30 2.55 5.92
C SER A 137 -17.87 1.12 6.22
N SER A 138 -17.33 0.39 5.25
CA SER A 138 -16.70 -0.90 5.48
C SER A 138 -15.51 -0.78 6.42
N TYR A 139 -15.41 -1.69 7.39
CA TYR A 139 -14.31 -1.71 8.35
C TYR A 139 -13.11 -2.45 7.80
N VAL A 140 -11.92 -1.86 8.01
CA VAL A 140 -10.63 -2.46 7.63
C VAL A 140 -9.61 -2.31 8.78
N TYR A 141 -8.57 -3.13 8.79
CA TYR A 141 -7.62 -3.23 9.89
C TYR A 141 -6.36 -2.40 9.65
N PHE A 142 -6.04 -1.54 10.62
CA PHE A 142 -4.87 -0.66 10.64
C PHE A 142 -3.89 -1.05 11.74
N VAL A 143 -2.61 -0.84 11.49
CA VAL A 143 -1.54 -0.82 12.48
C VAL A 143 -0.37 0.01 11.96
N HIS A 144 -0.31 1.31 12.30
CA HIS A 144 0.71 2.22 11.79
C HIS A 144 0.87 3.46 12.69
N SER A 145 2.06 4.08 12.65
CA SER A 145 2.37 5.32 13.39
C SER A 145 2.58 6.53 12.48
N TYR A 146 2.75 6.29 11.18
CA TYR A 146 2.99 7.32 10.17
C TYR A 146 1.88 7.28 9.13
N GLN A 147 1.60 8.43 8.51
CA GLN A 147 0.56 8.61 7.51
C GLN A 147 1.07 9.41 6.33
N ALA A 148 0.49 9.19 5.17
CA ALA A 148 0.73 10.00 3.99
C ALA A 148 0.11 11.41 4.15
N LYS A 149 0.76 12.40 3.55
CA LYS A 149 0.24 13.75 3.30
C LYS A 149 0.32 13.99 1.80
N THR A 150 -0.82 14.07 1.14
CA THR A 150 -0.92 14.21 -0.31
C THR A 150 -2.13 15.04 -0.71
N ALA A 151 -2.20 15.44 -1.97
CA ALA A 151 -3.31 16.23 -2.49
C ALA A 151 -4.63 15.43 -2.49
N PRO A 152 -5.79 16.08 -2.26
CA PRO A 152 -7.10 15.43 -2.25
C PRO A 152 -7.41 14.62 -3.51
N ALA A 153 -6.85 14.99 -4.65
CA ALA A 153 -7.04 14.27 -5.92
C ALA A 153 -6.56 12.80 -5.88
N TYR A 154 -5.61 12.47 -5.00
CA TYR A 154 -5.09 11.12 -4.84
C TYR A 154 -5.80 10.31 -3.75
N LEU A 155 -6.69 10.92 -2.97
CA LEU A 155 -7.40 10.25 -1.87
C LEU A 155 -8.61 9.47 -2.41
N ALA A 156 -8.51 8.15 -2.46
CA ALA A 156 -9.65 7.29 -2.78
C ALA A 156 -10.52 7.02 -1.55
N ALA A 157 -9.91 6.82 -0.38
CA ALA A 157 -10.62 6.72 0.88
C ALA A 157 -9.76 7.22 2.05
N THR A 158 -10.42 7.70 3.11
CA THR A 158 -9.80 8.08 4.38
C THR A 158 -10.47 7.35 5.54
N VAL A 159 -9.87 7.47 6.72
CA VAL A 159 -10.50 7.16 8.01
C VAL A 159 -10.25 8.28 8.99
N THR A 160 -11.16 8.44 9.94
CA THR A 160 -11.00 9.39 11.05
C THR A 160 -10.46 8.68 12.28
N TYR A 161 -9.39 9.22 12.89
CA TYR A 161 -8.81 8.74 14.15
C TYR A 161 -8.62 9.93 15.10
N GLY A 162 -9.57 10.14 16.01
CA GLY A 162 -9.69 11.39 16.76
C GLY A 162 -9.93 12.55 15.80
N ASP A 163 -9.08 13.60 15.88
CA ASP A 163 -9.14 14.75 14.98
C ASP A 163 -8.29 14.53 13.70
N ALA A 164 -7.55 13.42 13.61
CA ALA A 164 -6.72 13.11 12.46
C ALA A 164 -7.54 12.45 11.34
N VAL A 165 -7.46 13.03 10.15
CA VAL A 165 -7.94 12.39 8.90
C VAL A 165 -6.76 11.68 8.26
N ILE A 166 -6.84 10.35 8.17
CA ILE A 166 -5.77 9.48 7.71
C ILE A 166 -6.10 8.95 6.32
N PRO A 167 -5.24 9.13 5.30
CA PRO A 167 -5.37 8.47 4.02
C PRO A 167 -5.37 6.94 4.19
N ALA A 168 -6.50 6.31 3.91
CA ALA A 168 -6.66 4.86 3.99
C ALA A 168 -6.34 4.17 2.66
N MET A 169 -6.76 4.80 1.56
CA MET A 169 -6.50 4.32 0.20
C MET A 169 -6.14 5.51 -0.68
N VAL A 170 -5.04 5.39 -1.43
CA VAL A 170 -4.63 6.37 -2.45
C VAL A 170 -4.58 5.72 -3.82
N TYR A 171 -4.77 6.55 -4.84
CA TYR A 171 -4.75 6.14 -6.25
C TYR A 171 -4.28 7.29 -7.13
N ASP A 172 -3.35 7.03 -8.06
CA ASP A 172 -2.79 8.05 -8.95
C ASP A 172 -3.67 8.35 -10.17
N GLY A 173 -4.81 7.69 -10.29
CA GLY A 173 -5.70 7.80 -11.44
C GLY A 173 -5.29 6.92 -12.64
N LYS A 174 -4.25 6.06 -12.50
CA LYS A 174 -3.70 5.24 -13.59
C LYS A 174 -3.42 3.80 -13.13
N THR A 175 -2.27 3.58 -12.50
CA THR A 175 -1.74 2.26 -12.21
C THR A 175 -1.31 2.07 -10.75
N VAL A 176 -1.10 3.14 -9.99
CA VAL A 176 -0.51 3.07 -8.65
C VAL A 176 -1.58 3.21 -7.59
N TYR A 177 -1.72 2.19 -6.77
CA TYR A 177 -2.62 2.08 -5.63
C TYR A 177 -1.81 1.98 -4.34
N GLY A 178 -2.32 2.52 -3.26
CA GLY A 178 -1.73 2.35 -1.94
C GLY A 178 -2.79 2.17 -0.87
N SER A 179 -2.66 1.11 -0.06
CA SER A 179 -3.52 0.81 1.09
C SER A 179 -2.74 0.97 2.38
N GLN A 180 -3.16 1.89 3.28
CA GLN A 180 -2.55 2.02 4.61
C GLN A 180 -2.97 0.89 5.54
N PHE A 181 -4.16 0.37 5.37
CA PHE A 181 -4.63 -0.82 6.05
C PHE A 181 -4.05 -2.09 5.40
N HIS A 182 -4.23 -3.21 6.08
CA HIS A 182 -3.83 -4.53 5.62
C HIS A 182 -5.03 -5.25 4.98
N PRO A 183 -5.20 -5.26 3.65
CA PRO A 183 -6.31 -5.96 3.03
C PRO A 183 -6.29 -7.47 3.35
N GLU A 184 -5.10 -8.08 3.45
CA GLU A 184 -4.92 -9.49 3.82
C GLU A 184 -5.35 -9.83 5.26
N LYS A 185 -5.66 -8.78 6.08
CA LYS A 185 -6.15 -8.90 7.46
C LYS A 185 -7.52 -8.26 7.66
N SER A 186 -8.15 -7.77 6.60
CA SER A 186 -9.40 -7.01 6.66
C SER A 186 -10.65 -7.83 6.29
N GLY A 187 -10.59 -9.16 6.49
CA GLY A 187 -11.72 -10.07 6.25
C GLY A 187 -12.23 -10.02 4.80
N GLU A 188 -13.54 -10.19 4.61
CA GLU A 188 -14.15 -10.22 3.27
C GLU A 188 -13.96 -8.91 2.49
N VAL A 189 -13.98 -7.76 3.19
CA VAL A 189 -13.73 -6.46 2.56
C VAL A 189 -12.33 -6.41 1.96
N GLY A 190 -11.33 -6.83 2.72
CA GLY A 190 -9.95 -6.86 2.24
C GLY A 190 -9.74 -7.88 1.11
N LEU A 191 -10.36 -9.05 1.21
CA LEU A 191 -10.33 -10.06 0.15
C LEU A 191 -11.00 -9.55 -1.15
N GLN A 192 -12.11 -8.80 -1.03
CA GLN A 192 -12.75 -8.19 -2.20
C GLN A 192 -11.84 -7.14 -2.86
N ILE A 193 -11.13 -6.33 -2.07
CA ILE A 193 -10.15 -5.35 -2.60
C ILE A 193 -9.02 -6.07 -3.35
N LEU A 194 -8.48 -7.16 -2.79
CA LEU A 194 -7.46 -7.97 -3.48
C LEU A 194 -8.00 -8.66 -4.74
N ARG A 195 -9.26 -9.13 -4.72
CA ARG A 195 -9.94 -9.69 -5.90
C ARG A 195 -10.09 -8.63 -6.99
N ASN A 196 -10.52 -7.42 -6.64
CA ASN A 196 -10.62 -6.30 -7.59
C ASN A 196 -9.25 -5.95 -8.18
N PHE A 197 -8.19 -5.94 -7.37
CA PHE A 197 -6.83 -5.73 -7.87
C PHE A 197 -6.42 -6.83 -8.84
N GLY A 198 -6.71 -8.10 -8.53
CA GLY A 198 -6.52 -9.24 -9.45
C GLY A 198 -7.31 -9.10 -10.75
N GLY A 199 -8.48 -8.50 -10.72
CA GLY A 199 -9.32 -8.23 -11.89
C GLY A 199 -8.75 -7.18 -12.85
N LEU A 200 -7.71 -6.42 -12.44
CA LEU A 200 -7.00 -5.48 -13.31
C LEU A 200 -5.96 -6.17 -14.21
N LEU A 201 -5.69 -7.45 -13.99
CA LEU A 201 -4.76 -8.21 -14.82
C LEU A 201 -5.41 -8.45 -16.19
N SER A 202 -4.79 -7.95 -17.21
CA SER A 202 -5.20 -8.15 -18.62
C SER A 202 -4.54 -9.38 -19.24
#